data_14c28ad3b86d3c1d14210ac9f93b73a1
#
_entry.id   14c28ad3b86d3c1d14210ac9f93b73a1
#
_cell.length_a   1.000
_cell.length_b   1.000
_cell.length_c   1.000
_cell.angle_alpha   90.00
_cell.angle_beta   90.00
_cell.angle_gamma   90.00
#
_symmetry.space_group_name_H-M   'P 1'
#
loop_
_entity.id
_entity.type
_entity.pdbx_description
1 polymer ?
#
loop_
_entity_poly.entity_id
_entity_poly.type
_entity_poly.pdbx_seq_one_letter_code
_entity_poly.pdbx_strand_id
1 'polypeptide(L)'
;PHAERKAIADGTARGNAALFADSTLYVTLEPCSTTGKTPPCTEAILEHHFKRVVYGSQDPNPRHRGAAADILGRAGIQVTRGILEKECDHLIRGFRLNMLEGRPWVIAKSAMSLDGRISRSPERSQWLTNEKSRSFVHTLRAECDAILTGGNTMRLDNPSLTIRKPDRPVSSLKEQPWRIILTHNAASIPADSVCLTDEFRDRTL
;
A
#
# COMPACT_ATOMS: atom_id res chain seq x y z
N PRO A 1 -13.09 1.50 6.68
CA PRO A 1 -14.08 1.04 5.68
C PRO A 1 -13.43 1.00 4.30
N HIS A 2 -13.91 0.06 3.44
CA HIS A 2 -13.47 -0.07 2.06
C HIS A 2 -13.92 1.13 1.21
N ALA A 3 -13.30 1.29 0.03
CA ALA A 3 -13.53 2.44 -0.85
C ALA A 3 -15.00 2.59 -1.25
N GLU A 4 -15.69 1.48 -1.53
CA GLU A 4 -17.10 1.45 -1.89
C GLU A 4 -17.97 2.07 -0.77
N ARG A 5 -17.78 1.61 0.47
CA ARG A 5 -18.52 2.14 1.62
C ARG A 5 -18.21 3.60 1.92
N LYS A 6 -16.95 4.04 1.66
CA LYS A 6 -16.58 5.45 1.77
C LYS A 6 -17.27 6.30 0.70
N ALA A 7 -17.28 5.84 -0.54
CA ALA A 7 -17.93 6.53 -1.64
C ALA A 7 -19.44 6.66 -1.42
N ILE A 8 -20.09 5.58 -0.95
CA ILE A 8 -21.50 5.58 -0.61
C ILE A 8 -21.79 6.57 0.53
N ALA A 9 -21.01 6.53 1.60
CA ALA A 9 -21.17 7.44 2.74
C ALA A 9 -20.97 8.91 2.34
N ASP A 10 -19.96 9.23 1.53
CA ASP A 10 -19.73 10.58 1.02
C ASP A 10 -20.88 11.05 0.11
N GLY A 11 -21.33 10.20 -0.81
CA GLY A 11 -22.48 10.50 -1.66
C GLY A 11 -23.77 10.74 -0.86
N THR A 12 -24.02 9.93 0.17
CA THR A 12 -25.16 10.11 1.08
C THR A 12 -25.06 11.42 1.85
N ALA A 13 -23.88 11.73 2.40
CA ALA A 13 -23.66 12.99 3.14
C ALA A 13 -23.84 14.24 2.26
N ARG A 14 -23.62 14.12 0.95
CA ARG A 14 -23.86 15.18 -0.03
C ARG A 14 -25.32 15.24 -0.54
N GLY A 15 -26.22 14.41 -0.02
CA GLY A 15 -27.61 14.37 -0.44
C GLY A 15 -27.90 13.62 -1.74
N ASN A 16 -26.93 12.84 -2.25
CA ASN A 16 -27.01 12.16 -3.54
C ASN A 16 -27.56 10.71 -3.44
N ALA A 17 -28.03 10.27 -2.28
CA ALA A 17 -28.46 8.89 -2.07
C ALA A 17 -29.53 8.43 -3.08
N ALA A 18 -30.47 9.31 -3.45
CA ALA A 18 -31.53 9.02 -4.44
C ALA A 18 -30.99 8.73 -5.86
N LEU A 19 -29.75 9.16 -6.17
CA LEU A 19 -29.13 8.95 -7.49
C LEU A 19 -28.46 7.58 -7.61
N PHE A 20 -28.24 6.86 -6.52
CA PHE A 20 -27.51 5.59 -6.56
C PHE A 20 -28.21 4.54 -7.42
N ALA A 21 -29.54 4.48 -7.41
CA ALA A 21 -30.32 3.52 -8.18
C ALA A 21 -30.15 3.65 -9.72
N ASP A 22 -29.77 4.83 -10.20
CA ASP A 22 -29.44 5.06 -11.61
C ASP A 22 -27.94 5.16 -11.91
N SER A 23 -27.12 4.99 -10.86
CA SER A 23 -25.66 5.19 -10.96
C SER A 23 -24.91 3.89 -11.24
N THR A 24 -23.71 4.05 -11.80
CA THR A 24 -22.70 2.99 -11.93
C THR A 24 -21.60 3.19 -10.90
N LEU A 25 -21.33 2.16 -10.11
CA LEU A 25 -20.20 2.11 -9.19
C LEU A 25 -18.97 1.53 -9.89
N TYR A 26 -17.89 2.30 -9.96
CA TYR A 26 -16.60 1.85 -10.49
C TYR A 26 -15.62 1.61 -9.36
N VAL A 27 -14.99 0.44 -9.34
CA VAL A 27 -13.99 0.05 -8.34
C VAL A 27 -12.84 -0.70 -9.00
N THR A 28 -11.65 -0.60 -8.43
CA THR A 28 -10.45 -1.27 -8.96
C THR A 28 -10.41 -2.76 -8.62
N LEU A 29 -11.01 -3.15 -7.49
CA LEU A 29 -11.04 -4.52 -6.99
C LEU A 29 -12.48 -5.00 -6.83
N GLU A 30 -12.71 -6.27 -7.10
CA GLU A 30 -13.99 -6.93 -6.85
C GLU A 30 -14.51 -6.64 -5.43
N PRO A 31 -15.77 -6.17 -5.28
CA PRO A 31 -16.36 -5.90 -3.97
C PRO A 31 -16.38 -7.15 -3.08
N CYS A 32 -15.94 -7.04 -1.84
CA CYS A 32 -15.95 -8.17 -0.92
C CYS A 32 -17.37 -8.67 -0.61
N SER A 33 -17.50 -10.00 -0.46
CA SER A 33 -18.78 -10.70 -0.29
C SER A 33 -18.94 -11.36 1.09
N THR A 34 -17.93 -11.29 1.95
CA THR A 34 -17.98 -11.87 3.31
C THR A 34 -17.65 -10.82 4.37
N THR A 35 -18.18 -11.00 5.57
CA THR A 35 -17.87 -10.16 6.73
C THR A 35 -16.45 -10.41 7.21
N GLY A 36 -15.66 -9.36 7.26
CA GLY A 36 -14.34 -9.34 7.86
C GLY A 36 -14.32 -8.40 9.07
N LYS A 37 -13.40 -7.41 9.07
CA LYS A 37 -13.41 -6.31 10.06
C LYS A 37 -14.58 -5.34 9.83
N THR A 38 -15.18 -5.38 8.66
CA THR A 38 -16.35 -4.57 8.25
C THR A 38 -17.34 -5.47 7.53
N PRO A 39 -18.64 -5.11 7.51
CA PRO A 39 -19.63 -5.81 6.69
C PRO A 39 -19.26 -5.79 5.21
N PRO A 40 -19.72 -6.77 4.40
CA PRO A 40 -19.38 -6.89 2.99
C PRO A 40 -19.77 -5.66 2.17
N CYS A 41 -18.96 -5.31 1.16
CA CYS A 41 -19.30 -4.22 0.25
C CYS A 41 -20.50 -4.56 -0.65
N THR A 42 -20.69 -5.85 -0.98
CA THR A 42 -21.86 -6.30 -1.73
C THR A 42 -23.18 -5.98 -1.02
N GLU A 43 -23.26 -6.08 0.31
CA GLU A 43 -24.45 -5.67 1.08
C GLU A 43 -24.76 -4.18 0.89
N ALA A 44 -23.75 -3.31 1.07
CA ALA A 44 -23.96 -1.88 0.90
C ALA A 44 -24.38 -1.51 -0.53
N ILE A 45 -23.86 -2.21 -1.54
CA ILE A 45 -24.24 -2.01 -2.94
C ILE A 45 -25.71 -2.41 -3.17
N LEU A 46 -26.15 -3.53 -2.56
CA LEU A 46 -27.53 -3.99 -2.61
C LEU A 46 -28.50 -3.03 -1.91
N GLU A 47 -28.16 -2.61 -0.68
CA GLU A 47 -28.95 -1.65 0.11
C GLU A 47 -29.23 -0.33 -0.63
N HIS A 48 -28.27 0.12 -1.43
CA HIS A 48 -28.38 1.36 -2.18
C HIS A 48 -28.84 1.19 -3.65
N HIS A 49 -29.19 -0.04 -4.04
CA HIS A 49 -29.80 -0.38 -5.32
C HIS A 49 -29.06 0.14 -6.57
N PHE A 50 -27.71 0.11 -6.56
CA PHE A 50 -26.95 0.54 -7.73
C PHE A 50 -27.40 -0.18 -9.00
N LYS A 51 -27.53 0.56 -10.11
CA LYS A 51 -27.93 0.00 -11.41
C LYS A 51 -26.84 -0.92 -11.97
N ARG A 52 -25.60 -0.55 -11.79
CA ARG A 52 -24.46 -1.26 -12.38
C ARG A 52 -23.23 -1.16 -11.48
N VAL A 53 -22.43 -2.23 -11.48
CA VAL A 53 -21.10 -2.27 -10.88
C VAL A 53 -20.07 -2.67 -11.92
N VAL A 54 -18.97 -1.93 -11.99
CA VAL A 54 -17.85 -2.18 -12.87
C VAL A 54 -16.59 -2.33 -12.02
N TYR A 55 -15.91 -3.45 -12.16
CA TYR A 55 -14.64 -3.63 -11.45
C TYR A 55 -13.50 -4.13 -12.36
N GLY A 56 -12.28 -3.77 -11.99
CA GLY A 56 -11.08 -4.13 -12.74
C GLY A 56 -10.59 -5.53 -12.39
N SER A 57 -9.95 -5.66 -11.25
CA SER A 57 -9.34 -6.90 -10.79
C SER A 57 -10.33 -7.78 -10.03
N GLN A 58 -10.25 -9.09 -10.25
CA GLN A 58 -10.93 -10.08 -9.42
C GLN A 58 -10.21 -10.24 -8.09
N ASP A 59 -10.96 -10.42 -6.99
CA ASP A 59 -10.36 -10.61 -5.67
C ASP A 59 -9.48 -11.88 -5.67
N PRO A 60 -8.19 -11.78 -5.33
CA PRO A 60 -7.30 -12.94 -5.24
C PRO A 60 -7.64 -13.87 -4.07
N ASN A 61 -8.38 -13.39 -3.06
CA ASN A 61 -8.82 -14.19 -1.95
C ASN A 61 -9.87 -15.23 -2.41
N PRO A 62 -9.59 -16.55 -2.26
CA PRO A 62 -10.52 -17.60 -2.70
C PRO A 62 -11.93 -17.50 -2.10
N ARG A 63 -12.07 -16.87 -0.93
CA ARG A 63 -13.36 -16.67 -0.26
C ARG A 63 -14.27 -15.64 -0.94
N HIS A 64 -13.71 -14.77 -1.76
CA HIS A 64 -14.42 -13.66 -2.42
C HIS A 64 -14.48 -13.83 -3.93
N ARG A 65 -13.52 -14.54 -4.50
CA ARG A 65 -13.25 -14.63 -5.93
C ARG A 65 -14.48 -14.99 -6.76
N GLY A 66 -14.99 -14.03 -7.52
CA GLY A 66 -16.15 -14.19 -8.39
C GLY A 66 -17.51 -14.10 -7.68
N ALA A 67 -17.55 -14.12 -6.35
CA ALA A 67 -18.79 -14.14 -5.59
C ALA A 67 -19.61 -12.85 -5.72
N ALA A 68 -18.95 -11.69 -5.87
CA ALA A 68 -19.65 -10.44 -6.05
C ALA A 68 -20.52 -10.42 -7.31
N ALA A 69 -19.99 -10.92 -8.43
CA ALA A 69 -20.75 -10.97 -9.69
C ALA A 69 -22.00 -11.83 -9.56
N ASP A 70 -21.91 -12.98 -8.90
CA ASP A 70 -23.06 -13.86 -8.68
C ASP A 70 -24.11 -13.25 -7.74
N ILE A 71 -23.66 -12.67 -6.62
CA ILE A 71 -24.54 -12.05 -5.61
C ILE A 71 -25.28 -10.86 -6.21
N LEU A 72 -24.57 -9.94 -6.84
CA LEU A 72 -25.13 -8.71 -7.41
C LEU A 72 -25.99 -9.02 -8.63
N GLY A 73 -25.56 -9.96 -9.48
CA GLY A 73 -26.32 -10.39 -10.66
C GLY A 73 -27.66 -11.02 -10.32
N ARG A 74 -27.73 -11.87 -9.27
CA ARG A 74 -29.00 -12.44 -8.77
C ARG A 74 -29.96 -11.38 -8.25
N ALA A 75 -29.46 -10.25 -7.80
CA ALA A 75 -30.26 -9.11 -7.35
C ALA A 75 -30.62 -8.15 -8.51
N GLY A 76 -30.32 -8.49 -9.75
CA GLY A 76 -30.63 -7.67 -10.93
C GLY A 76 -29.66 -6.53 -11.22
N ILE A 77 -28.55 -6.42 -10.48
CA ILE A 77 -27.51 -5.41 -10.72
C ILE A 77 -26.63 -5.87 -11.89
N GLN A 78 -26.43 -5.01 -12.87
CA GLN A 78 -25.52 -5.30 -13.99
C GLN A 78 -24.07 -5.30 -13.50
N VAL A 79 -23.31 -6.37 -13.79
CA VAL A 79 -21.91 -6.46 -13.40
C VAL A 79 -21.03 -6.56 -14.64
N THR A 80 -20.03 -5.69 -14.73
CA THR A 80 -18.96 -5.75 -15.73
C THR A 80 -17.62 -5.90 -15.02
N ARG A 81 -16.83 -6.87 -15.41
CA ARG A 81 -15.54 -7.20 -14.80
C ARG A 81 -14.39 -7.16 -15.81
N GLY A 82 -13.16 -7.05 -15.33
CA GLY A 82 -11.96 -7.10 -16.16
C GLY A 82 -11.65 -5.79 -16.90
N ILE A 83 -12.23 -4.67 -16.48
CA ILE A 83 -11.91 -3.37 -17.08
C ILE A 83 -10.57 -2.85 -16.51
N LEU A 84 -9.60 -2.63 -17.40
CA LEU A 84 -8.22 -2.29 -17.00
C LEU A 84 -7.65 -3.27 -15.97
N GLU A 85 -7.89 -4.58 -16.17
CA GLU A 85 -7.54 -5.63 -15.19
C GLU A 85 -6.05 -5.60 -14.84
N LYS A 86 -5.16 -5.44 -15.83
CA LYS A 86 -3.69 -5.43 -15.62
C LYS A 86 -3.27 -4.25 -14.75
N GLU A 87 -3.83 -3.07 -14.99
CA GLU A 87 -3.56 -1.85 -14.21
C GLU A 87 -4.09 -2.01 -12.79
N CYS A 88 -5.28 -2.56 -12.63
CA CYS A 88 -5.88 -2.84 -11.33
C CYS A 88 -5.08 -3.91 -10.57
N ASP A 89 -4.66 -4.98 -11.21
CA ASP A 89 -3.78 -6.01 -10.62
C ASP A 89 -2.46 -5.42 -10.15
N HIS A 90 -1.91 -4.44 -10.90
CA HIS A 90 -0.68 -3.76 -10.49
C HIS A 90 -0.87 -2.94 -9.20
N LEU A 91 -2.04 -2.31 -9.02
CA LEU A 91 -2.34 -1.55 -7.79
C LEU A 91 -2.37 -2.46 -6.54
N ILE A 92 -2.86 -3.69 -6.69
CA ILE A 92 -3.02 -4.64 -5.59
C ILE A 92 -1.93 -5.72 -5.54
N ARG A 93 -0.82 -5.56 -6.29
CA ARG A 93 0.23 -6.58 -6.45
C ARG A 93 0.74 -7.18 -5.14
N GLY A 94 0.93 -6.35 -4.12
CA GLY A 94 1.37 -6.80 -2.79
C GLY A 94 0.31 -7.68 -2.11
N PHE A 95 -0.94 -7.24 -2.09
CA PHE A 95 -2.06 -8.00 -1.56
C PHE A 95 -2.25 -9.33 -2.33
N ARG A 96 -2.22 -9.26 -3.66
CA ARG A 96 -2.35 -10.44 -4.54
C ARG A 96 -1.26 -11.47 -4.26
N LEU A 97 -0.01 -11.05 -4.17
CA LEU A 97 1.11 -11.94 -3.90
C LEU A 97 1.00 -12.61 -2.53
N ASN A 98 0.61 -11.82 -1.52
CA ASN A 98 0.40 -12.36 -0.18
C ASN A 98 -0.74 -13.37 -0.12
N MET A 99 -1.87 -13.09 -0.79
CA MET A 99 -3.02 -14.00 -0.81
C MET A 99 -2.74 -15.32 -1.56
N LEU A 100 -2.01 -15.25 -2.66
CA LEU A 100 -1.77 -16.42 -3.52
C LEU A 100 -0.54 -17.24 -3.11
N GLU A 101 0.49 -16.58 -2.59
CA GLU A 101 1.80 -17.21 -2.34
C GLU A 101 2.27 -17.10 -0.87
N GLY A 102 1.55 -16.37 -0.02
CA GLY A 102 1.90 -16.21 1.39
C GLY A 102 3.19 -15.42 1.64
N ARG A 103 3.65 -14.63 0.67
CA ARG A 103 4.89 -13.85 0.76
C ARG A 103 4.69 -12.36 0.47
N PRO A 104 5.53 -11.49 1.02
CA PRO A 104 5.44 -10.06 0.77
C PRO A 104 5.90 -9.71 -0.66
N TRP A 105 5.40 -8.59 -1.17
CA TRP A 105 5.97 -7.94 -2.34
C TRP A 105 7.26 -7.21 -1.93
N VAL A 106 8.37 -7.55 -2.58
CA VAL A 106 9.68 -6.96 -2.29
C VAL A 106 10.09 -5.99 -3.39
N ILE A 107 10.42 -4.76 -3.01
CA ILE A 107 10.95 -3.73 -3.89
C ILE A 107 12.44 -3.58 -3.59
N ALA A 108 13.30 -3.99 -4.51
CA ALA A 108 14.73 -3.74 -4.43
C ALA A 108 15.03 -2.35 -5.00
N LYS A 109 15.50 -1.42 -4.11
CA LYS A 109 15.91 -0.07 -4.48
C LYS A 109 17.41 0.08 -4.38
N SER A 110 18.05 0.48 -5.47
CA SER A 110 19.46 0.85 -5.47
C SER A 110 19.66 2.26 -6.05
N ALA A 111 20.62 3.00 -5.50
CA ALA A 111 21.14 4.21 -6.12
C ALA A 111 22.55 3.87 -6.62
N MET A 112 22.80 4.02 -7.91
CA MET A 112 24.07 3.66 -8.52
C MET A 112 24.49 4.67 -9.58
N SER A 113 25.80 4.76 -9.83
CA SER A 113 26.37 5.47 -10.97
C SER A 113 26.16 4.68 -12.27
N LEU A 114 26.48 5.28 -13.41
CA LEU A 114 26.36 4.62 -14.73
C LEU A 114 27.24 3.37 -14.84
N ASP A 115 28.36 3.33 -14.13
CA ASP A 115 29.27 2.17 -14.05
C ASP A 115 28.89 1.18 -12.91
N GLY A 116 27.68 1.33 -12.32
CA GLY A 116 27.13 0.40 -11.36
C GLY A 116 27.64 0.53 -9.92
N ARG A 117 28.36 1.60 -9.58
CA ARG A 117 28.86 1.81 -8.22
C ARG A 117 27.79 2.39 -7.33
N ILE A 118 27.67 1.86 -6.13
CA ILE A 118 26.70 2.31 -5.10
C ILE A 118 27.29 3.35 -4.14
N SER A 119 28.61 3.59 -4.21
CA SER A 119 29.33 4.58 -3.41
C SER A 119 30.50 5.12 -4.20
N ARG A 120 30.90 6.38 -3.96
CA ARG A 120 32.14 6.98 -4.49
C ARG A 120 33.35 6.62 -3.64
N SER A 121 33.13 6.40 -2.34
CA SER A 121 34.17 6.01 -1.39
C SER A 121 33.60 4.96 -0.42
N PRO A 122 34.35 3.90 -0.09
CA PRO A 122 33.90 2.91 0.89
C PRO A 122 33.83 3.47 2.33
N GLU A 123 34.44 4.63 2.58
CA GLU A 123 34.59 5.20 3.92
C GLU A 123 33.60 6.34 4.22
N ARG A 124 32.91 6.86 3.21
CA ARG A 124 32.03 8.04 3.36
C ARG A 124 30.72 7.84 2.65
N SER A 125 29.64 8.13 3.36
CA SER A 125 28.32 8.31 2.75
C SER A 125 28.33 9.50 1.81
N GLN A 126 27.85 9.29 0.57
CA GLN A 126 27.76 10.33 -0.45
C GLN A 126 26.51 10.15 -1.30
N TRP A 127 25.85 11.28 -1.57
CA TRP A 127 24.72 11.29 -2.48
C TRP A 127 25.14 11.06 -3.95
N LEU A 128 24.65 9.99 -4.57
CA LEU A 128 24.84 9.69 -5.98
C LEU A 128 23.72 10.27 -6.86
N THR A 129 22.56 10.52 -6.27
CA THR A 129 21.35 10.94 -6.96
C THR A 129 20.93 12.35 -6.57
N ASN A 130 20.20 13.01 -7.47
CA ASN A 130 19.68 14.35 -7.24
C ASN A 130 18.49 14.37 -6.26
N GLU A 131 18.02 15.56 -5.91
CA GLU A 131 16.94 15.76 -4.97
C GLU A 131 15.61 15.15 -5.43
N LYS A 132 15.28 15.26 -6.72
CA LYS A 132 14.06 14.67 -7.30
C LYS A 132 14.02 13.15 -7.09
N SER A 133 15.15 12.48 -7.36
CA SER A 133 15.26 11.03 -7.12
C SER A 133 15.13 10.67 -5.64
N ARG A 134 15.68 11.47 -4.76
CA ARG A 134 15.55 11.26 -3.31
C ARG A 134 14.12 11.49 -2.82
N SER A 135 13.43 12.51 -3.36
CA SER A 135 12.00 12.74 -3.09
C SER A 135 11.14 11.56 -3.52
N PHE A 136 11.39 11.03 -4.72
CA PHE A 136 10.69 9.83 -5.21
C PHE A 136 10.88 8.61 -4.29
N VAL A 137 12.05 8.44 -3.67
CA VAL A 137 12.27 7.37 -2.68
C VAL A 137 11.32 7.50 -1.49
N HIS A 138 10.99 8.70 -1.06
CA HIS A 138 10.01 8.90 0.02
C HIS A 138 8.58 8.52 -0.40
N THR A 139 8.23 8.68 -1.67
CA THR A 139 6.96 8.16 -2.22
C THR A 139 6.95 6.62 -2.16
N LEU A 140 8.03 5.96 -2.61
CA LEU A 140 8.15 4.51 -2.52
C LEU A 140 8.06 4.00 -1.07
N ARG A 141 8.72 4.69 -0.13
CA ARG A 141 8.64 4.33 1.30
C ARG A 141 7.22 4.42 1.85
N ALA A 142 6.43 5.39 1.38
CA ALA A 142 5.05 5.58 1.82
C ALA A 142 4.09 4.47 1.35
N GLU A 143 4.51 3.68 0.35
CA GLU A 143 3.78 2.52 -0.16
C GLU A 143 4.20 1.20 0.51
N CYS A 144 5.22 1.22 1.38
CA CYS A 144 5.78 0.02 2.00
C CYS A 144 5.39 -0.08 3.48
N ASP A 145 5.09 -1.29 3.94
CA ASP A 145 4.87 -1.59 5.36
C ASP A 145 6.19 -1.66 6.14
N ALA A 146 7.29 -1.99 5.46
CA ALA A 146 8.61 -2.10 6.06
C ALA A 146 9.73 -1.65 5.11
N ILE A 147 10.82 -1.11 5.69
CA ILE A 147 12.08 -0.79 5.01
C ILE A 147 13.18 -1.64 5.63
N LEU A 148 13.86 -2.42 4.79
CA LEU A 148 14.98 -3.25 5.22
C LEU A 148 16.31 -2.64 4.76
N THR A 149 17.29 -2.59 5.65
CA THR A 149 18.68 -2.16 5.35
C THR A 149 19.70 -3.06 6.02
N GLY A 150 20.93 -3.03 5.51
CA GLY A 150 22.04 -3.76 6.12
C GLY A 150 22.71 -3.00 7.25
N GLY A 151 23.27 -3.72 8.24
CA GLY A 151 23.99 -3.14 9.38
C GLY A 151 25.17 -2.25 8.97
N ASN A 152 25.82 -2.52 7.82
CA ASN A 152 26.88 -1.64 7.33
C ASN A 152 26.37 -0.25 6.94
N THR A 153 25.19 -0.17 6.32
CA THR A 153 24.54 1.11 6.02
C THR A 153 24.20 1.87 7.31
N MET A 154 23.78 1.16 8.36
CA MET A 154 23.55 1.79 9.67
C MET A 154 24.80 2.43 10.23
N ARG A 155 25.96 1.73 10.17
CA ARG A 155 27.24 2.23 10.68
C ARG A 155 27.81 3.41 9.89
N LEU A 156 27.62 3.41 8.57
CA LEU A 156 28.22 4.43 7.69
C LEU A 156 27.32 5.65 7.50
N ASP A 157 26.02 5.43 7.31
CA ASP A 157 25.08 6.46 6.87
C ASP A 157 24.18 6.95 8.01
N ASN A 158 24.05 6.17 9.10
CA ASN A 158 23.15 6.43 10.22
C ASN A 158 21.76 6.94 9.76
N PRO A 159 21.09 6.21 8.86
CA PRO A 159 19.86 6.68 8.24
C PRO A 159 18.68 6.60 9.20
N SER A 160 17.78 7.59 9.15
CA SER A 160 16.51 7.55 9.90
C SER A 160 15.50 6.53 9.35
N LEU A 161 15.60 6.15 8.08
CA LEU A 161 14.68 5.26 7.36
C LEU A 161 13.19 5.69 7.44
N THR A 162 12.92 6.94 7.75
CA THR A 162 11.59 7.50 7.87
C THR A 162 11.05 7.98 6.53
N ILE A 163 9.72 8.10 6.44
CA ILE A 163 9.05 8.85 5.37
C ILE A 163 9.15 10.33 5.73
N ARG A 164 9.62 11.14 4.78
CA ARG A 164 9.63 12.59 4.87
C ARG A 164 8.91 13.15 3.65
N LYS A 165 7.80 13.85 3.87
CA LYS A 165 7.06 14.53 2.79
C LYS A 165 7.38 16.01 2.90
N PRO A 166 7.74 16.68 1.79
CA PRO A 166 8.06 18.12 1.81
C PRO A 166 6.94 18.99 2.39
N ASP A 167 5.69 18.61 2.08
CA ASP A 167 4.51 19.42 2.35
C ASP A 167 3.70 18.97 3.58
N ARG A 168 4.13 17.90 4.25
CA ARG A 168 3.41 17.34 5.40
C ARG A 168 4.36 16.59 6.32
N PRO A 169 4.53 17.06 7.56
CA PRO A 169 5.24 16.25 8.55
C PRO A 169 4.48 14.95 8.78
N VAL A 170 5.18 13.83 8.71
CA VAL A 170 4.64 12.52 9.07
C VAL A 170 4.77 12.40 10.57
N SER A 171 3.68 12.67 11.27
CA SER A 171 3.68 12.82 12.74
C SER A 171 3.15 11.61 13.48
N SER A 172 2.62 10.58 12.80
CA SER A 172 2.05 9.43 13.48
C SER A 172 2.90 8.16 13.31
N LEU A 173 3.12 7.44 14.41
CA LEU A 173 3.73 6.10 14.41
C LEU A 173 3.08 5.15 13.39
N LYS A 174 1.76 5.27 13.17
CA LYS A 174 1.02 4.40 12.24
C LYS A 174 1.35 4.65 10.78
N GLU A 175 1.85 5.83 10.45
CA GLU A 175 2.19 6.20 9.07
C GLU A 175 3.65 5.88 8.72
N GLN A 176 4.50 5.59 9.71
CA GLN A 176 5.88 5.18 9.47
C GLN A 176 5.99 3.68 9.23
N PRO A 177 6.76 3.24 8.23
CA PRO A 177 7.03 1.82 8.01
C PRO A 177 7.86 1.23 9.15
N TRP A 178 7.80 -0.09 9.30
CA TRP A 178 8.76 -0.81 10.12
C TRP A 178 10.18 -0.63 9.55
N ARG A 179 11.15 -0.46 10.41
CA ARG A 179 12.57 -0.36 10.04
C ARG A 179 13.28 -1.64 10.45
N ILE A 180 13.75 -2.40 9.47
CA ILE A 180 14.38 -3.70 9.70
C ILE A 180 15.87 -3.59 9.41
N ILE A 181 16.71 -3.91 10.40
CA ILE A 181 18.16 -3.86 10.29
C ILE A 181 18.70 -5.29 10.21
N LEU A 182 19.15 -5.68 9.03
CA LEU A 182 19.75 -6.99 8.82
C LEU A 182 21.23 -6.95 9.20
N THR A 183 21.60 -7.65 10.27
CA THR A 183 22.99 -7.71 10.75
C THR A 183 23.31 -9.07 11.39
N HIS A 184 24.54 -9.53 11.27
CA HIS A 184 25.01 -10.73 11.98
C HIS A 184 25.25 -10.48 13.47
N ASN A 185 25.51 -9.24 13.86
CA ASN A 185 25.79 -8.86 15.23
C ASN A 185 25.07 -7.55 15.57
N ALA A 186 24.02 -7.64 16.35
CA ALA A 186 23.24 -6.48 16.78
C ALA A 186 24.09 -5.49 17.60
N ALA A 187 25.04 -5.98 18.42
CA ALA A 187 25.93 -5.13 19.20
C ALA A 187 26.89 -4.27 18.35
N SER A 188 27.03 -4.57 17.05
CA SER A 188 27.81 -3.76 16.12
C SER A 188 27.09 -2.52 15.61
N ILE A 189 25.79 -2.38 15.88
CA ILE A 189 25.02 -1.20 15.53
C ILE A 189 25.21 -0.16 16.65
N PRO A 190 25.63 1.08 16.33
CA PRO A 190 25.80 2.11 17.35
C PRO A 190 24.50 2.36 18.12
N ALA A 191 24.58 2.36 19.45
CA ALA A 191 23.41 2.54 20.31
C ALA A 191 22.74 3.92 20.17
N ASP A 192 23.50 4.91 19.71
CA ASP A 192 23.07 6.27 19.41
C ASP A 192 22.55 6.44 17.97
N SER A 193 22.40 5.34 17.22
CA SER A 193 21.83 5.39 15.87
C SER A 193 20.46 6.04 15.87
N VAL A 194 20.19 6.90 14.89
CA VAL A 194 18.90 7.64 14.76
C VAL A 194 17.69 6.70 14.85
N CYS A 195 17.74 5.56 14.19
CA CYS A 195 16.65 4.59 14.22
C CYS A 195 16.36 4.00 15.61
N LEU A 196 17.33 4.04 16.53
CA LEU A 196 17.20 3.48 17.88
C LEU A 196 16.87 4.55 18.94
N THR A 197 17.02 5.84 18.59
CA THR A 197 16.90 6.95 19.54
C THR A 197 15.78 7.95 19.21
N ASP A 198 15.28 7.94 17.95
CA ASP A 198 14.22 8.86 17.52
C ASP A 198 12.84 8.47 18.07
N GLU A 199 11.85 9.32 17.83
CA GLU A 199 10.45 9.13 18.24
C GLU A 199 9.78 7.86 17.67
N PHE A 200 10.36 7.25 16.63
CA PHE A 200 9.85 6.04 15.96
C PHE A 200 10.65 4.78 16.32
N ARG A 201 11.52 4.82 17.33
CA ARG A 201 12.37 3.69 17.74
C ARG A 201 11.60 2.38 17.95
N ASP A 202 10.37 2.45 18.44
CA ASP A 202 9.50 1.29 18.68
C ASP A 202 9.05 0.58 17.38
N ARG A 203 9.38 1.17 16.22
CA ARG A 203 9.21 0.58 14.90
C ARG A 203 10.52 0.06 14.30
N THR A 204 11.53 -0.21 15.11
CA THR A 204 12.83 -0.75 14.66
C THR A 204 13.02 -2.17 15.17
N LEU A 205 13.41 -3.07 14.27
CA LEU A 205 13.67 -4.50 14.50
C LEU A 205 15.07 -4.86 14.02
#